data_6d40e98a60e1a832df5cb9d7a2f93aa0
#
_entry.id   6d40e98a60e1a832df5cb9d7a2f93aa0
#
_cell.length_a   1.000
_cell.length_b   1.000
_cell.length_c   1.000
_cell.angle_alpha   90.00
_cell.angle_beta   90.00
_cell.angle_gamma   90.00
#
_symmetry.space_group_name_H-M   'P 1'
#
loop_
_entity.id
_entity.type
_entity.pdbx_description
1 polymer ?
#
loop_
_entity_poly.entity_id
_entity_poly.type
_entity_poly.pdbx_seq_one_letter_code
_entity_poly.pdbx_strand_id
1 'polypeptide(L)'
;MAVFYATLAVAATVLRLARAQQAPVPDNVVPFPTWKCTTSGGCVEQQTSIVVDWSYHWIHQINSSTSCTTSSGVSSTLCGTEAECYANCEIAPANYTGLGISASGSSVTMTQYVTSDGTVSNASPRTYILNPAGTEYEMLQLLGQEISFDVNVANLPCGENGALYLSEMNASGGRSQYNPAGASYGSGYCDAQCGTGTWFNGSVNTAGVGSCCNEMDLWEANSEATALTPHPCSVESVYGCTGSACGSSGVCDKDGCGFNPYALGNETYYGAGLTVDTTKTFTVTTQFVTNDGTTSGTLTEIRRIYTQNGKVIANAVASSSSGFSGDDSITEPFCTAADSVAGSLGGLTTMGEALGRGMVLVFSIWNDNGQFMNWLDSGNSGPCSSTAGNPATIEADDPGTSVTFGNIKWGDIGSTGSKPVSSSSSSSSVTKTTTTTTTTKATSTVHTTTTTAPSGPTQTHWGQCGGIGYSGPTVCASPYTCQVQNPYYSQCL
;
A
#
# COMPACT_ATOMS: atom_id res chain seq x y z
N MET A 1 47.51 9.16 68.78
CA MET A 1 46.65 9.71 67.70
C MET A 1 46.44 8.59 66.69
N ALA A 2 45.30 7.94 66.74
CA ALA A 2 44.90 6.92 65.74
C ALA A 2 43.83 7.52 64.87
N VAL A 3 44.15 7.61 63.54
CA VAL A 3 43.24 8.12 62.52
C VAL A 3 42.45 6.94 61.98
N PHE A 4 41.16 6.89 62.24
CA PHE A 4 40.22 5.94 61.60
C PHE A 4 39.84 6.45 60.20
N TYR A 5 40.19 5.70 59.18
CA TYR A 5 39.63 5.87 57.84
C TYR A 5 38.32 5.09 57.73
N ALA A 6 37.21 5.80 57.63
CA ALA A 6 35.92 5.22 57.29
C ALA A 6 35.82 5.14 55.77
N THR A 7 35.89 3.94 55.20
CA THR A 7 35.59 3.65 53.78
C THR A 7 34.06 3.61 53.62
N LEU A 8 33.51 4.64 52.96
CA LEU A 8 32.11 4.65 52.48
C LEU A 8 32.02 3.74 51.23
N ALA A 9 31.44 2.56 51.39
CA ALA A 9 31.03 1.73 50.27
C ALA A 9 29.72 2.29 49.73
N VAL A 10 29.79 3.00 48.59
CA VAL A 10 28.59 3.38 47.79
C VAL A 10 28.14 2.14 47.06
N ALA A 11 27.11 1.47 47.57
CA ALA A 11 26.36 0.46 46.82
C ALA A 11 25.56 1.17 45.73
N ALA A 12 26.10 1.16 44.50
CA ALA A 12 25.33 1.53 43.30
C ALA A 12 24.28 0.46 43.06
N THR A 13 23.09 0.63 43.63
CA THR A 13 21.89 -0.07 43.17
C THR A 13 21.60 0.38 41.76
N VAL A 14 22.01 -0.44 40.78
CA VAL A 14 21.53 -0.31 39.40
C VAL A 14 20.03 -0.59 39.48
N LEU A 15 19.21 0.47 39.55
CA LEU A 15 17.80 0.37 39.23
C LEU A 15 17.74 -0.13 37.79
N ARG A 16 17.52 -1.41 37.61
CA ARG A 16 17.01 -1.94 36.34
C ARG A 16 15.60 -1.39 36.27
N LEU A 17 15.42 -0.31 35.50
CA LEU A 17 14.12 0.17 35.07
C LEU A 17 13.44 -1.04 34.42
N ALA A 18 12.40 -1.55 35.04
CA ALA A 18 11.54 -2.57 34.50
C ALA A 18 10.98 -1.99 33.18
N ARG A 19 11.34 -2.58 32.05
CA ARG A 19 10.84 -2.25 30.72
C ARG A 19 10.01 -3.44 30.31
N ALA A 20 8.80 -3.25 29.96
CA ALA A 20 7.91 -4.36 29.70
C ALA A 20 7.11 -4.13 28.40
N GLN A 21 6.49 -5.10 27.84
CA GLN A 21 6.52 -5.56 26.45
C GLN A 21 7.87 -5.15 25.86
N GLN A 22 8.90 -5.69 26.46
CA GLN A 22 10.25 -5.27 26.11
C GLN A 22 10.58 -5.82 24.75
N ALA A 23 10.91 -4.93 23.83
CA ALA A 23 11.80 -5.27 22.74
C ALA A 23 13.22 -5.15 23.28
N PRO A 24 13.81 -6.21 23.86
CA PRO A 24 15.12 -6.15 24.48
C PRO A 24 16.23 -5.90 23.47
N VAL A 25 15.95 -6.20 22.22
CA VAL A 25 16.81 -6.00 21.04
C VAL A 25 15.95 -5.43 19.90
N PRO A 26 16.52 -4.75 18.90
CA PRO A 26 15.80 -4.35 17.70
C PRO A 26 15.23 -5.56 16.94
N ASP A 27 14.08 -5.40 16.27
CA ASP A 27 13.57 -6.43 15.37
C ASP A 27 14.49 -6.65 14.17
N ASN A 28 14.35 -7.79 13.49
CA ASN A 28 15.11 -8.16 12.28
C ASN A 28 14.53 -7.51 11.03
N VAL A 29 14.21 -6.20 11.09
CA VAL A 29 13.65 -5.46 9.94
C VAL A 29 14.52 -5.62 8.69
N VAL A 30 13.88 -5.73 7.53
CA VAL A 30 14.57 -5.98 6.27
C VAL A 30 14.67 -4.68 5.46
N PRO A 31 15.87 -4.24 5.02
CA PRO A 31 16.00 -3.09 4.13
C PRO A 31 15.15 -3.28 2.87
N PHE A 32 14.35 -2.27 2.55
CA PHE A 32 13.46 -2.26 1.39
C PHE A 32 13.36 -0.83 0.86
N PRO A 33 14.29 -0.39 0.00
CA PRO A 33 14.30 0.96 -0.52
C PRO A 33 13.07 1.24 -1.38
N THR A 34 12.53 2.45 -1.20
CA THR A 34 11.40 2.99 -1.96
C THR A 34 11.81 4.33 -2.57
N TRP A 35 10.97 4.95 -3.40
CA TRP A 35 11.33 6.21 -4.06
C TRP A 35 10.22 7.25 -3.95
N LYS A 36 10.60 8.46 -3.52
CA LYS A 36 9.74 9.63 -3.60
C LYS A 36 10.07 10.41 -4.87
N CYS A 37 9.05 10.63 -5.70
CA CYS A 37 9.21 11.17 -7.05
C CYS A 37 8.57 12.56 -7.19
N THR A 38 9.20 13.42 -7.99
CA THR A 38 8.64 14.70 -8.39
C THR A 38 8.78 14.89 -9.89
N THR A 39 7.87 15.65 -10.49
CA THR A 39 7.92 15.93 -11.93
C THR A 39 9.16 16.73 -12.36
N SER A 40 9.74 17.53 -11.46
CA SER A 40 10.91 18.36 -11.73
C SER A 40 12.23 17.74 -11.31
N GLY A 41 12.24 16.88 -10.27
CA GLY A 41 13.46 16.33 -9.64
C GLY A 41 13.69 14.84 -9.90
N GLY A 42 12.75 14.15 -10.54
CA GLY A 42 12.80 12.69 -10.68
C GLY A 42 12.55 11.97 -9.35
N CYS A 43 12.99 10.73 -9.26
CA CYS A 43 12.78 9.87 -8.08
C CYS A 43 14.01 9.83 -7.19
N VAL A 44 13.84 10.11 -5.91
CA VAL A 44 14.88 10.06 -4.88
C VAL A 44 14.62 8.86 -3.98
N GLU A 45 15.64 8.01 -3.83
CA GLU A 45 15.58 6.82 -2.99
C GLU A 45 15.39 7.19 -1.52
N GLN A 46 14.48 6.48 -0.85
CA GLN A 46 14.23 6.52 0.57
C GLN A 46 14.76 5.22 1.18
N GLN A 47 15.56 5.31 2.23
CA GLN A 47 16.15 4.16 2.93
C GLN A 47 15.13 3.54 3.89
N THR A 48 14.01 3.12 3.35
CA THR A 48 12.92 2.46 4.09
C THR A 48 13.25 0.99 4.38
N SER A 49 12.50 0.38 5.27
CA SER A 49 12.61 -1.05 5.61
C SER A 49 11.23 -1.67 5.83
N ILE A 50 11.16 -3.00 5.71
CA ILE A 50 9.95 -3.77 6.01
C ILE A 50 10.01 -4.25 7.46
N VAL A 51 8.89 -4.09 8.18
CA VAL A 51 8.61 -4.70 9.47
C VAL A 51 7.40 -5.61 9.36
N VAL A 52 7.47 -6.81 9.96
CA VAL A 52 6.33 -7.73 10.01
C VAL A 52 5.34 -7.29 11.09
N ASP A 53 4.06 -7.56 10.87
CA ASP A 53 3.01 -7.25 11.84
C ASP A 53 3.30 -7.89 13.21
N TRP A 54 2.95 -7.16 14.26
CA TRP A 54 3.11 -7.54 15.66
C TRP A 54 2.59 -8.94 15.98
N SER A 55 1.50 -9.38 15.37
CA SER A 55 0.87 -10.67 15.64
C SER A 55 1.71 -11.87 15.20
N TYR A 56 2.71 -11.68 14.36
CA TYR A 56 3.64 -12.73 13.92
C TYR A 56 4.88 -12.86 14.79
N HIS A 57 5.02 -12.01 15.82
CA HIS A 57 6.10 -12.11 16.78
C HIS A 57 5.72 -13.05 17.93
N TRP A 58 6.73 -13.72 18.47
CA TRP A 58 6.55 -14.50 19.67
C TRP A 58 6.65 -13.60 20.90
N ILE A 59 5.57 -13.55 21.68
CA ILE A 59 5.49 -12.83 22.94
C ILE A 59 5.55 -13.83 24.06
N HIS A 60 6.58 -13.73 24.88
CA HIS A 60 6.87 -14.72 25.92
C HIS A 60 7.21 -14.05 27.25
N GLN A 61 7.12 -14.83 28.32
CA GLN A 61 7.50 -14.36 29.65
C GLN A 61 8.99 -14.01 29.71
N ILE A 62 9.33 -12.89 30.31
CA ILE A 62 10.70 -12.38 30.44
C ILE A 62 11.61 -13.49 31.03
N ASN A 63 12.73 -13.75 30.37
CA ASN A 63 13.69 -14.79 30.71
C ASN A 63 13.10 -16.22 30.76
N SER A 64 12.05 -16.51 30.02
CA SER A 64 11.37 -17.81 29.99
C SER A 64 10.90 -18.14 28.56
N SER A 65 10.70 -19.43 28.27
CA SER A 65 10.05 -19.88 27.02
C SER A 65 8.52 -20.01 27.15
N THR A 66 7.92 -19.55 28.27
CA THR A 66 6.48 -19.60 28.44
C THR A 66 5.80 -18.52 27.59
N SER A 67 4.90 -18.88 26.67
CA SER A 67 4.17 -17.92 25.85
C SER A 67 3.25 -17.05 26.69
N CYS A 68 3.24 -15.75 26.40
CA CYS A 68 2.25 -14.80 26.92
C CYS A 68 0.95 -14.79 26.10
N THR A 69 0.93 -15.47 24.96
CA THR A 69 -0.25 -15.66 24.10
C THR A 69 -0.72 -17.10 24.16
N THR A 70 -2.01 -17.32 23.87
CA THR A 70 -2.67 -18.62 23.77
C THR A 70 -3.40 -18.71 22.43
N SER A 71 -3.94 -19.87 22.09
CA SER A 71 -4.78 -20.04 20.89
C SER A 71 -6.08 -19.20 20.90
N SER A 72 -6.47 -18.67 22.06
CA SER A 72 -7.68 -17.85 22.23
C SER A 72 -7.40 -16.39 22.63
N GLY A 73 -6.15 -15.92 22.53
CA GLY A 73 -5.77 -14.56 22.88
C GLY A 73 -4.52 -14.49 23.77
N VAL A 74 -4.59 -13.80 24.92
CA VAL A 74 -3.46 -13.67 25.84
C VAL A 74 -3.61 -14.57 27.08
N SER A 75 -2.49 -14.89 27.72
CA SER A 75 -2.47 -15.55 29.04
C SER A 75 -3.01 -14.59 30.09
N SER A 76 -4.14 -14.93 30.71
CA SER A 76 -4.77 -14.12 31.74
C SER A 76 -3.91 -13.95 33.00
N THR A 77 -2.90 -14.82 33.20
CA THR A 77 -1.98 -14.77 34.36
C THR A 77 -0.72 -13.96 34.07
N LEU A 78 -0.30 -13.84 32.83
CA LEU A 78 0.92 -13.13 32.44
C LEU A 78 0.63 -11.79 31.78
N CYS A 79 -0.50 -11.68 31.07
CA CYS A 79 -0.82 -10.59 30.16
C CYS A 79 -2.32 -10.23 30.19
N GLY A 80 -2.95 -10.31 31.39
CA GLY A 80 -4.38 -10.04 31.57
C GLY A 80 -4.76 -8.56 31.50
N THR A 81 -3.80 -7.67 31.68
CA THR A 81 -3.91 -6.22 31.53
C THR A 81 -2.68 -5.68 30.80
N GLU A 82 -2.75 -4.47 30.26
CA GLU A 82 -1.59 -3.80 29.63
C GLU A 82 -0.39 -3.73 30.60
N ALA A 83 -0.63 -3.34 31.87
CA ALA A 83 0.41 -3.22 32.86
C ALA A 83 1.03 -4.57 33.22
N GLU A 84 0.24 -5.64 33.35
CA GLU A 84 0.73 -7.00 33.62
C GLU A 84 1.49 -7.56 32.43
N CYS A 85 0.95 -7.39 31.18
CA CYS A 85 1.64 -7.77 29.97
C CYS A 85 2.99 -7.07 29.88
N TYR A 86 2.98 -5.79 30.17
CA TYR A 86 4.16 -4.96 30.27
C TYR A 86 5.14 -5.44 31.32
N ALA A 87 4.74 -5.85 32.49
CA ALA A 87 5.62 -6.29 33.57
C ALA A 87 6.22 -7.70 33.36
N ASN A 88 5.49 -8.57 32.66
CA ASN A 88 5.80 -10.00 32.65
C ASN A 88 6.32 -10.49 31.30
N CYS A 89 6.06 -9.77 30.17
CA CYS A 89 6.28 -10.29 28.83
C CYS A 89 7.30 -9.47 28.04
N GLU A 90 8.03 -10.14 27.17
CA GLU A 90 8.90 -9.54 26.17
C GLU A 90 8.57 -10.09 24.77
N ILE A 91 8.87 -9.30 23.73
CA ILE A 91 8.65 -9.66 22.35
C ILE A 91 9.97 -10.06 21.69
N ALA A 92 9.98 -11.20 21.04
CA ALA A 92 11.14 -11.69 20.31
C ALA A 92 11.19 -11.09 18.90
N PRO A 93 12.39 -10.81 18.34
CA PRO A 93 12.53 -10.48 16.93
C PRO A 93 11.95 -11.56 16.04
N ALA A 94 11.31 -11.15 14.94
CA ALA A 94 10.68 -12.08 14.03
C ALA A 94 11.70 -12.85 13.15
N ASN A 95 11.34 -14.07 12.79
CA ASN A 95 12.04 -14.85 11.78
C ASN A 95 11.36 -14.67 10.42
N TYR A 96 11.72 -13.63 9.67
CA TYR A 96 11.08 -13.28 8.41
C TYR A 96 11.06 -14.44 7.40
N THR A 97 12.19 -15.17 7.25
CA THR A 97 12.24 -16.33 6.35
C THR A 97 11.31 -17.46 6.83
N GLY A 98 11.24 -17.70 8.13
CA GLY A 98 10.32 -18.68 8.72
C GLY A 98 8.85 -18.26 8.62
N LEU A 99 8.57 -17.01 8.31
CA LEU A 99 7.25 -16.44 8.04
C LEU A 99 6.98 -16.33 6.52
N GLY A 100 7.80 -16.91 5.67
CA GLY A 100 7.61 -16.83 4.23
C GLY A 100 7.94 -15.49 3.59
N ILE A 101 8.68 -14.63 4.29
CA ILE A 101 9.07 -13.30 3.79
C ILE A 101 10.53 -13.32 3.35
N SER A 102 10.79 -13.01 2.09
CA SER A 102 12.14 -12.81 1.57
C SER A 102 12.22 -11.49 0.80
N ALA A 103 13.27 -10.69 1.05
CA ALA A 103 13.50 -9.45 0.32
C ALA A 103 14.86 -9.44 -0.34
N SER A 104 14.95 -8.82 -1.52
CA SER A 104 16.17 -8.67 -2.29
C SER A 104 16.15 -7.33 -3.04
N GLY A 105 17.04 -6.43 -2.69
CA GLY A 105 17.04 -5.06 -3.24
C GLY A 105 15.72 -4.35 -2.91
N SER A 106 14.99 -3.95 -3.94
CA SER A 106 13.70 -3.27 -3.82
C SER A 106 12.50 -4.20 -4.01
N SER A 107 12.67 -5.51 -3.89
CA SER A 107 11.61 -6.50 -4.05
C SER A 107 11.42 -7.32 -2.80
N VAL A 108 10.16 -7.61 -2.45
CA VAL A 108 9.75 -8.54 -1.40
C VAL A 108 8.88 -9.62 -2.01
N THR A 109 9.20 -10.89 -1.70
CA THR A 109 8.37 -12.04 -2.02
C THR A 109 7.77 -12.57 -0.74
N MET A 110 6.46 -12.78 -0.76
CA MET A 110 5.70 -13.36 0.34
C MET A 110 5.10 -14.69 -0.12
N THR A 111 5.21 -15.72 0.72
CA THR A 111 4.63 -17.05 0.46
C THR A 111 3.48 -17.30 1.42
N GLN A 112 2.42 -17.93 0.92
CA GLN A 112 1.25 -18.29 1.73
C GLN A 112 1.59 -19.37 2.75
N TYR A 113 2.39 -20.34 2.34
CA TYR A 113 2.78 -21.47 3.16
C TYR A 113 4.29 -21.54 3.32
N VAL A 114 4.73 -22.11 4.45
CA VAL A 114 6.14 -22.39 4.73
C VAL A 114 6.29 -23.86 5.10
N THR A 115 7.43 -24.44 4.74
CA THR A 115 7.74 -25.83 5.08
C THR A 115 8.87 -25.86 6.11
N SER A 116 8.63 -26.47 7.26
CA SER A 116 9.64 -26.70 8.29
C SER A 116 9.60 -28.17 8.71
N ASP A 117 10.75 -28.84 8.71
CA ASP A 117 10.90 -30.24 9.09
C ASP A 117 9.91 -31.19 8.36
N GLY A 118 9.61 -30.87 7.09
CA GLY A 118 8.69 -31.64 6.25
C GLY A 118 7.20 -31.40 6.53
N THR A 119 6.87 -30.44 7.41
CA THR A 119 5.51 -30.02 7.70
C THR A 119 5.23 -28.69 7.01
N VAL A 120 4.17 -28.65 6.20
CA VAL A 120 3.64 -27.40 5.61
C VAL A 120 2.76 -26.71 6.64
N SER A 121 2.84 -25.42 6.73
CA SER A 121 2.00 -24.60 7.61
C SER A 121 1.65 -23.28 6.95
N ASN A 122 0.45 -22.78 7.23
CA ASN A 122 0.00 -21.48 6.76
C ASN A 122 0.81 -20.36 7.45
N ALA A 123 1.45 -19.49 6.67
CA ALA A 123 2.20 -18.32 7.15
C ALA A 123 1.38 -17.04 7.02
N SER A 124 0.72 -16.81 5.88
CA SER A 124 -0.12 -15.64 5.59
C SER A 124 0.46 -14.32 6.12
N PRO A 125 1.71 -13.95 5.85
CA PRO A 125 2.35 -12.81 6.49
C PRO A 125 1.75 -11.47 6.05
N ARG A 126 1.78 -10.48 6.99
CA ARG A 126 1.48 -9.06 6.74
C ARG A 126 2.66 -8.21 7.18
N THR A 127 3.00 -7.20 6.39
CA THR A 127 4.16 -6.32 6.65
C THR A 127 3.83 -4.87 6.34
N TYR A 128 4.64 -3.97 6.89
CA TYR A 128 4.53 -2.52 6.74
C TYR A 128 5.86 -1.90 6.35
N ILE A 129 5.84 -0.66 5.83
CA ILE A 129 7.06 0.10 5.57
C ILE A 129 7.37 1.04 6.74
N LEU A 130 8.58 0.92 7.30
CA LEU A 130 9.14 1.87 8.24
C LEU A 130 9.85 3.01 7.50
N ASN A 131 9.83 4.20 8.12
CA ASN A 131 10.60 5.35 7.70
C ASN A 131 12.13 5.08 7.77
N PRO A 132 12.96 5.92 7.16
CA PRO A 132 14.43 5.73 7.19
C PRO A 132 15.06 5.70 8.59
N ALA A 133 14.39 6.23 9.60
CA ALA A 133 14.85 6.14 10.98
C ALA A 133 14.52 4.80 11.65
N GLY A 134 13.65 3.98 11.05
CA GLY A 134 13.22 2.68 11.56
C GLY A 134 12.38 2.76 12.84
N THR A 135 11.84 3.93 13.17
CA THR A 135 11.13 4.18 14.42
C THR A 135 9.63 4.42 14.27
N GLU A 136 9.20 4.81 13.08
CA GLU A 136 7.81 5.07 12.73
C GLU A 136 7.51 4.48 11.36
N TYR A 137 6.24 4.30 11.04
CA TYR A 137 5.84 3.96 9.69
C TYR A 137 6.12 5.11 8.73
N GLU A 138 6.44 4.79 7.47
CA GLU A 138 6.46 5.78 6.39
C GLU A 138 5.02 6.15 6.04
N MET A 139 4.63 7.38 6.36
CA MET A 139 3.29 7.89 6.13
C MET A 139 3.17 8.43 4.71
N LEU A 140 2.48 7.72 3.84
CA LEU A 140 2.27 8.12 2.46
C LEU A 140 1.09 9.11 2.36
N GLN A 141 1.37 10.36 2.05
CA GLN A 141 0.35 11.39 1.76
C GLN A 141 0.12 11.40 0.25
N LEU A 142 -0.96 10.76 -0.21
CA LEU A 142 -1.20 10.52 -1.63
C LEU A 142 -2.33 11.34 -2.23
N LEU A 143 -2.97 12.23 -1.50
CA LEU A 143 -3.96 13.16 -2.06
C LEU A 143 -3.31 14.06 -3.13
N GLY A 144 -3.82 14.06 -4.36
CA GLY A 144 -3.23 14.78 -5.49
C GLY A 144 -1.91 14.19 -5.99
N GLN A 145 -1.60 12.93 -5.65
CA GLN A 145 -0.34 12.23 -5.94
C GLN A 145 -0.63 10.89 -6.63
N GLU A 146 0.43 10.16 -6.97
CA GLU A 146 0.35 8.79 -7.46
C GLU A 146 1.28 7.85 -6.70
N ILE A 147 0.94 6.57 -6.73
CA ILE A 147 1.81 5.47 -6.30
C ILE A 147 1.94 4.44 -7.41
N SER A 148 3.13 3.91 -7.62
CA SER A 148 3.38 2.80 -8.53
C SER A 148 4.22 1.71 -7.88
N PHE A 149 4.01 0.48 -8.31
CA PHE A 149 4.75 -0.70 -7.87
C PHE A 149 4.80 -1.76 -8.96
N ASP A 150 5.83 -2.57 -8.95
CA ASP A 150 5.91 -3.78 -9.76
C ASP A 150 5.30 -4.94 -8.98
N VAL A 151 4.54 -5.81 -9.68
CA VAL A 151 3.94 -7.00 -9.08
C VAL A 151 4.10 -8.23 -9.98
N ASN A 152 4.33 -9.38 -9.36
CA ASN A 152 4.30 -10.69 -10.00
C ASN A 152 3.36 -11.61 -9.23
N VAL A 153 2.29 -12.03 -9.89
CA VAL A 153 1.24 -12.92 -9.39
C VAL A 153 1.21 -14.27 -10.11
N ALA A 154 2.23 -14.58 -10.91
CA ALA A 154 2.24 -15.79 -11.74
C ALA A 154 2.11 -17.11 -10.92
N ASN A 155 2.54 -17.08 -9.65
CA ASN A 155 2.45 -18.21 -8.72
C ASN A 155 1.33 -18.04 -7.69
N LEU A 156 0.33 -17.23 -7.98
CA LEU A 156 -0.77 -16.95 -7.05
C LEU A 156 -2.09 -17.45 -7.67
N PRO A 157 -2.53 -18.68 -7.34
CA PRO A 157 -3.70 -19.29 -7.96
C PRO A 157 -5.03 -18.72 -7.47
N CYS A 158 -6.13 -19.20 -8.04
CA CYS A 158 -7.47 -18.99 -7.52
C CYS A 158 -7.53 -19.22 -6.00
N GLY A 159 -8.24 -18.33 -5.28
CA GLY A 159 -8.45 -18.45 -3.85
C GLY A 159 -7.35 -17.85 -2.97
N GLU A 160 -6.30 -17.34 -3.57
CA GLU A 160 -5.25 -16.60 -2.89
C GLU A 160 -5.41 -15.09 -3.17
N ASN A 161 -5.00 -14.27 -2.23
CA ASN A 161 -4.98 -12.81 -2.39
C ASN A 161 -3.60 -12.26 -2.04
N GLY A 162 -2.89 -11.76 -3.03
CA GLY A 162 -1.71 -10.93 -2.84
C GLY A 162 -2.14 -9.48 -2.77
N ALA A 163 -2.17 -8.89 -1.58
CA ALA A 163 -2.71 -7.57 -1.34
C ALA A 163 -1.63 -6.52 -1.08
N LEU A 164 -1.82 -5.34 -1.67
CA LEU A 164 -1.06 -4.12 -1.40
C LEU A 164 -2.07 -2.99 -1.18
N TYR A 165 -2.09 -2.45 0.02
CA TYR A 165 -3.09 -1.48 0.42
C TYR A 165 -2.58 -0.43 1.39
N LEU A 166 -3.37 0.57 1.65
CA LEU A 166 -3.08 1.64 2.59
C LEU A 166 -4.06 1.56 3.76
N SER A 167 -3.52 1.67 4.98
CA SER A 167 -4.30 1.72 6.21
C SER A 167 -3.98 2.99 6.99
N GLU A 168 -4.99 3.69 7.51
CA GLU A 168 -4.82 4.92 8.27
C GLU A 168 -4.37 4.65 9.71
N MET A 169 -3.31 3.85 9.86
CA MET A 169 -2.66 3.53 11.12
C MET A 169 -1.96 4.75 11.71
N ASN A 170 -1.74 4.74 13.02
CA ASN A 170 -0.87 5.73 13.68
C ASN A 170 0.60 5.55 13.24
N ALA A 171 1.29 6.64 12.88
CA ALA A 171 2.69 6.61 12.49
C ALA A 171 3.60 5.90 13.51
N SER A 172 3.32 6.07 14.79
CA SER A 172 4.07 5.45 15.87
C SER A 172 3.73 3.98 16.15
N GLY A 173 2.72 3.41 15.46
CA GLY A 173 2.22 2.06 15.74
C GLY A 173 1.58 1.93 17.13
N GLY A 174 0.94 3.00 17.64
CA GLY A 174 0.35 3.01 18.99
C GLY A 174 1.40 3.01 20.11
N ARG A 175 2.57 3.61 19.87
CA ARG A 175 3.63 3.70 20.89
C ARG A 175 3.12 4.35 22.17
N SER A 176 3.37 3.69 23.30
CA SER A 176 2.96 4.14 24.63
C SER A 176 3.96 3.70 25.69
N GLN A 177 3.67 4.00 26.95
CA GLN A 177 4.47 3.44 28.04
C GLN A 177 4.40 1.91 28.13
N TYR A 178 3.35 1.29 27.61
CA TYR A 178 3.13 -0.16 27.58
C TYR A 178 3.49 -0.80 26.23
N ASN A 179 3.71 0.00 25.22
CA ASN A 179 4.19 -0.40 23.89
C ASN A 179 5.33 0.53 23.44
N PRO A 180 6.51 0.47 24.06
CA PRO A 180 7.61 1.39 23.73
C PRO A 180 8.22 1.14 22.36
N ALA A 181 8.07 -0.07 21.80
CA ALA A 181 8.57 -0.41 20.46
C ALA A 181 7.71 0.21 19.35
N GLY A 182 6.39 0.16 19.50
CA GLY A 182 5.47 0.74 18.52
C GLY A 182 5.68 0.19 17.11
N ALA A 183 5.74 1.07 16.13
CA ALA A 183 5.92 0.75 14.73
C ALA A 183 7.16 -0.08 14.42
N SER A 184 8.26 0.07 15.19
CA SER A 184 9.48 -0.71 14.95
C SER A 184 9.33 -2.23 15.16
N TYR A 185 8.19 -2.66 15.70
CA TYR A 185 7.77 -4.05 15.83
C TYR A 185 6.41 -4.32 15.17
N GLY A 186 5.97 -3.47 14.24
CA GLY A 186 4.79 -3.70 13.42
C GLY A 186 3.46 -3.62 14.17
N SER A 187 3.34 -2.86 15.25
CA SER A 187 2.11 -2.78 16.04
C SER A 187 1.11 -1.73 15.53
N GLY A 188 -0.15 -1.81 15.99
CA GLY A 188 -1.16 -0.78 15.77
C GLY A 188 -2.00 -0.95 14.50
N TYR A 189 -2.14 -2.16 13.96
CA TYR A 189 -2.95 -2.45 12.78
C TYR A 189 -4.44 -2.11 12.99
N CYS A 190 -5.03 -1.55 11.98
CA CYS A 190 -6.45 -1.35 11.78
C CYS A 190 -6.80 -1.44 10.30
N ASP A 191 -8.07 -1.67 10.02
CA ASP A 191 -8.65 -1.73 8.67
C ASP A 191 -10.13 -1.35 8.71
N ALA A 192 -10.79 -1.32 7.55
CA ALA A 192 -12.22 -1.04 7.46
C ALA A 192 -13.08 -2.22 7.93
N GLN A 193 -12.54 -3.43 8.05
CA GLN A 193 -13.26 -4.60 8.55
C GLN A 193 -13.51 -4.52 10.06
N CYS A 194 -12.79 -3.63 10.78
CA CYS A 194 -12.97 -3.41 12.21
C CYS A 194 -12.83 -4.69 13.05
N GLY A 195 -11.85 -5.53 12.70
CA GLY A 195 -11.65 -6.83 13.34
C GLY A 195 -11.36 -6.71 14.83
N THR A 196 -11.99 -7.56 15.65
CA THR A 196 -11.69 -7.67 17.08
C THR A 196 -10.54 -8.64 17.28
N GLY A 197 -9.33 -8.10 17.44
CA GLY A 197 -8.11 -8.88 17.66
C GLY A 197 -7.67 -8.93 19.11
N THR A 198 -6.62 -9.71 19.40
CA THR A 198 -5.95 -9.79 20.70
C THR A 198 -5.33 -8.44 21.11
N TRP A 199 -4.97 -7.63 20.11
CA TRP A 199 -4.30 -6.35 20.29
C TRP A 199 -5.14 -5.22 19.67
N PHE A 200 -5.14 -4.08 20.32
CA PHE A 200 -5.74 -2.85 19.83
C PHE A 200 -4.74 -1.70 19.99
N ASN A 201 -4.41 -1.01 18.91
CA ASN A 201 -3.49 0.14 18.89
C ASN A 201 -2.20 -0.11 19.70
N GLY A 202 -1.60 -1.30 19.56
CA GLY A 202 -0.37 -1.69 20.23
C GLY A 202 -0.49 -2.12 21.69
N SER A 203 -1.69 -2.26 22.22
CA SER A 203 -1.95 -2.72 23.59
C SER A 203 -2.85 -3.96 23.62
N VAL A 204 -2.86 -4.67 24.74
CA VAL A 204 -3.77 -5.81 24.95
C VAL A 204 -5.22 -5.34 24.88
N ASN A 205 -6.01 -5.94 24.02
CA ASN A 205 -7.42 -5.60 23.80
C ASN A 205 -8.34 -6.23 24.86
N THR A 206 -8.23 -5.78 26.10
CA THR A 206 -9.06 -6.30 27.20
C THR A 206 -10.52 -5.84 27.11
N ALA A 207 -10.80 -4.78 26.38
CA ALA A 207 -12.13 -4.24 26.16
C ALA A 207 -12.89 -4.93 25.04
N GLY A 208 -12.21 -5.76 24.20
CA GLY A 208 -12.81 -6.45 23.06
C GLY A 208 -13.34 -5.49 21.99
N VAL A 209 -12.64 -4.37 21.77
CA VAL A 209 -13.02 -3.41 20.73
C VAL A 209 -12.52 -3.86 19.35
N GLY A 210 -13.28 -3.53 18.31
CA GLY A 210 -12.83 -3.69 16.92
C GLY A 210 -11.91 -2.55 16.51
N SER A 211 -10.89 -2.84 15.69
CA SER A 211 -9.87 -1.88 15.27
C SER A 211 -10.21 -1.34 13.89
N CYS A 212 -10.86 -0.16 13.83
CA CYS A 212 -11.32 0.49 12.61
C CYS A 212 -10.37 1.60 12.16
N CYS A 213 -10.19 1.76 10.86
CA CYS A 213 -9.66 2.97 10.21
C CYS A 213 -9.95 2.95 8.71
N ASN A 214 -9.77 4.09 8.02
CA ASN A 214 -9.88 4.15 6.56
C ASN A 214 -8.86 3.20 5.92
N GLU A 215 -9.31 2.51 4.85
CA GLU A 215 -8.53 1.54 4.10
C GLU A 215 -8.67 1.82 2.60
N MET A 216 -7.56 1.77 1.89
CA MET A 216 -7.53 1.93 0.44
C MET A 216 -6.80 0.77 -0.19
N ASP A 217 -7.55 -0.20 -0.72
CA ASP A 217 -6.95 -1.35 -1.40
C ASP A 217 -6.48 -0.93 -2.78
N LEU A 218 -5.19 -0.58 -2.85
CA LEU A 218 -4.52 -0.31 -4.11
C LEU A 218 -4.55 -1.54 -5.02
N TRP A 219 -4.51 -2.72 -4.43
CA TRP A 219 -4.35 -3.97 -5.14
C TRP A 219 -4.78 -5.15 -4.27
N GLU A 220 -5.80 -5.84 -4.70
CA GLU A 220 -6.18 -7.17 -4.24
C GLU A 220 -6.29 -8.07 -5.47
N ALA A 221 -5.48 -9.12 -5.53
CA ALA A 221 -5.40 -9.91 -6.76
C ALA A 221 -4.74 -11.27 -6.58
N ASN A 222 -5.04 -12.12 -7.56
CA ASN A 222 -4.27 -13.31 -7.88
C ASN A 222 -3.95 -13.34 -9.40
N SER A 223 -3.61 -14.51 -9.97
CA SER A 223 -3.35 -14.63 -11.40
C SER A 223 -4.59 -14.46 -12.29
N GLU A 224 -5.80 -14.54 -11.71
CA GLU A 224 -7.06 -14.63 -12.45
C GLU A 224 -7.95 -13.39 -12.31
N ALA A 225 -7.87 -12.68 -11.19
CA ALA A 225 -8.71 -11.52 -10.90
C ALA A 225 -7.96 -10.42 -10.14
N THR A 226 -8.46 -9.18 -10.22
CA THR A 226 -7.93 -8.02 -9.49
C THR A 226 -9.03 -7.03 -9.13
N ALA A 227 -8.88 -6.39 -7.98
CA ALA A 227 -9.74 -5.30 -7.53
C ALA A 227 -8.92 -4.08 -7.07
N LEU A 228 -9.54 -2.90 -7.13
CA LEU A 228 -9.10 -1.62 -6.60
C LEU A 228 -10.27 -1.08 -5.77
N THR A 229 -10.11 -0.90 -4.45
CA THR A 229 -11.27 -0.70 -3.58
C THR A 229 -10.99 0.32 -2.47
N PRO A 230 -11.58 1.51 -2.50
CA PRO A 230 -11.62 2.40 -1.34
C PRO A 230 -12.70 1.96 -0.35
N HIS A 231 -12.34 1.93 0.95
CA HIS A 231 -13.22 1.66 2.09
C HIS A 231 -13.21 2.88 3.03
N PRO A 232 -14.06 3.88 2.82
CA PRO A 232 -14.11 5.06 3.68
C PRO A 232 -14.71 4.74 5.05
N CYS A 233 -14.21 5.44 6.08
CA CYS A 233 -14.73 5.38 7.44
C CYS A 233 -15.12 6.79 7.90
N SER A 234 -16.22 6.92 8.64
CA SER A 234 -16.65 8.19 9.26
C SER A 234 -15.81 8.59 10.46
N VAL A 235 -14.72 7.87 10.72
CA VAL A 235 -13.76 8.10 11.81
C VAL A 235 -12.37 8.32 11.23
N GLU A 236 -11.52 9.03 11.98
CA GLU A 236 -10.15 9.32 11.59
C GLU A 236 -9.18 8.44 12.36
N SER A 237 -8.09 8.03 11.69
CA SER A 237 -7.04 7.22 12.29
C SER A 237 -7.58 5.94 12.97
N VAL A 238 -6.83 5.36 13.92
CA VAL A 238 -7.24 4.15 14.65
C VAL A 238 -8.40 4.43 15.59
N TYR A 239 -9.54 3.81 15.37
CA TYR A 239 -10.76 3.94 16.16
C TYR A 239 -11.22 2.60 16.74
N GLY A 240 -11.48 2.58 18.05
CA GLY A 240 -12.01 1.40 18.76
C GLY A 240 -13.53 1.37 18.71
N CYS A 241 -14.12 0.47 17.93
CA CYS A 241 -15.57 0.30 17.85
C CYS A 241 -16.12 -0.79 18.78
N THR A 242 -17.40 -0.70 19.07
CA THR A 242 -18.17 -1.74 19.79
C THR A 242 -19.58 -1.89 19.22
N GLY A 243 -20.16 -3.09 19.31
CA GLY A 243 -21.53 -3.36 18.89
C GLY A 243 -21.79 -3.01 17.41
N SER A 244 -22.87 -2.27 17.14
CA SER A 244 -23.27 -1.90 15.77
C SER A 244 -22.27 -0.98 15.06
N ALA A 245 -21.44 -0.24 15.78
CA ALA A 245 -20.38 0.59 15.19
C ALA A 245 -19.32 -0.25 14.44
N CYS A 246 -19.15 -1.53 14.81
CA CYS A 246 -18.27 -2.47 14.12
C CYS A 246 -18.99 -3.26 13.00
N GLY A 247 -20.29 -3.08 12.82
CA GLY A 247 -21.09 -3.83 11.85
C GLY A 247 -20.97 -3.31 10.42
N SER A 248 -21.65 -3.98 9.47
CA SER A 248 -21.64 -3.61 8.04
C SER A 248 -22.22 -2.22 7.73
N SER A 249 -23.08 -1.70 8.60
CA SER A 249 -23.59 -0.32 8.55
C SER A 249 -23.00 0.54 9.67
N GLY A 250 -21.79 0.23 10.13
CA GLY A 250 -21.08 0.89 11.22
C GLY A 250 -20.30 2.11 10.78
N VAL A 251 -19.14 2.28 11.40
CA VAL A 251 -18.27 3.47 11.14
C VAL A 251 -17.43 3.35 9.89
N CYS A 252 -17.28 2.15 9.32
CA CYS A 252 -16.51 1.90 8.09
C CYS A 252 -17.35 1.13 7.06
N ASP A 253 -17.10 1.41 5.81
CA ASP A 253 -17.57 0.64 4.67
C ASP A 253 -16.77 -0.65 4.53
N LYS A 254 -17.43 -1.80 4.64
CA LYS A 254 -16.76 -3.10 4.62
C LYS A 254 -16.68 -3.74 3.24
N ASP A 255 -17.62 -3.41 2.37
CA ASP A 255 -17.67 -3.98 1.02
C ASP A 255 -16.82 -3.15 0.05
N GLY A 256 -16.80 -1.83 0.22
CA GLY A 256 -16.06 -0.88 -0.59
C GLY A 256 -16.63 -0.64 -1.98
N CYS A 257 -16.34 0.50 -2.57
CA CYS A 257 -16.75 0.77 -3.96
C CYS A 257 -15.71 0.25 -4.97
N GLY A 258 -15.62 -1.07 -5.08
CA GLY A 258 -14.57 -1.78 -5.82
C GLY A 258 -14.67 -1.68 -7.33
N PHE A 259 -13.51 -1.52 -8.00
CA PHE A 259 -13.34 -1.64 -9.45
C PHE A 259 -12.64 -2.97 -9.77
N ASN A 260 -13.42 -4.00 -10.12
CA ASN A 260 -12.93 -5.28 -10.62
C ASN A 260 -13.25 -5.37 -12.12
N PRO A 261 -12.26 -5.42 -13.03
CA PRO A 261 -12.49 -5.47 -14.48
C PRO A 261 -13.43 -6.60 -14.92
N TYR A 262 -13.30 -7.78 -14.33
CA TYR A 262 -14.13 -8.93 -14.65
C TYR A 262 -15.61 -8.68 -14.28
N ALA A 263 -15.85 -8.24 -13.06
CA ALA A 263 -17.20 -7.91 -12.56
C ALA A 263 -17.86 -6.78 -13.39
N LEU A 264 -17.04 -5.88 -13.94
CA LEU A 264 -17.49 -4.80 -14.81
C LEU A 264 -17.62 -5.22 -16.28
N GLY A 265 -17.59 -6.55 -16.55
CA GLY A 265 -17.86 -7.15 -17.85
C GLY A 265 -16.71 -7.09 -18.85
N ASN A 266 -15.47 -6.90 -18.37
CA ASN A 266 -14.26 -6.94 -19.19
C ASN A 266 -13.42 -8.20 -18.86
N GLU A 267 -13.99 -9.36 -19.11
CA GLU A 267 -13.47 -10.69 -18.72
C GLU A 267 -12.16 -11.07 -19.40
N THR A 268 -11.75 -10.36 -20.47
CA THR A 268 -10.52 -10.63 -21.22
C THR A 268 -9.41 -9.61 -20.96
N TYR A 269 -9.58 -8.79 -19.92
CA TYR A 269 -8.65 -7.71 -19.62
C TYR A 269 -7.44 -8.19 -18.81
N TYR A 270 -7.66 -8.99 -17.76
CA TYR A 270 -6.66 -9.41 -16.78
C TYR A 270 -6.63 -10.93 -16.67
N GLY A 271 -5.45 -11.55 -16.74
CA GLY A 271 -5.28 -13.00 -16.68
C GLY A 271 -4.13 -13.49 -17.56
N ALA A 272 -3.89 -14.79 -17.55
CA ALA A 272 -2.81 -15.42 -18.32
C ALA A 272 -2.97 -15.20 -19.83
N GLY A 273 -2.01 -14.50 -20.45
CA GLY A 273 -2.01 -14.18 -21.87
C GLY A 273 -3.06 -13.15 -22.32
N LEU A 274 -3.74 -12.49 -21.38
CA LEU A 274 -4.73 -11.45 -21.66
C LEU A 274 -4.09 -10.06 -21.80
N THR A 275 -4.89 -8.99 -21.79
CA THR A 275 -4.40 -7.61 -21.98
C THR A 275 -3.36 -7.21 -20.95
N VAL A 276 -3.59 -7.51 -19.69
CA VAL A 276 -2.59 -7.54 -18.62
C VAL A 276 -2.25 -9.00 -18.38
N ASP A 277 -1.08 -9.43 -18.84
CA ASP A 277 -0.63 -10.84 -18.82
C ASP A 277 -0.01 -11.18 -17.47
N THR A 278 -0.76 -11.87 -16.64
CA THR A 278 -0.39 -12.25 -15.26
C THR A 278 0.75 -13.25 -15.17
N THR A 279 1.13 -13.91 -16.27
CA THR A 279 2.31 -14.79 -16.33
C THR A 279 3.64 -14.03 -16.25
N LYS A 280 3.61 -12.70 -16.25
CA LYS A 280 4.79 -11.82 -16.26
C LYS A 280 4.60 -10.66 -15.29
N THR A 281 5.69 -10.19 -14.72
CA THR A 281 5.72 -8.95 -13.94
C THR A 281 5.18 -7.77 -14.74
N PHE A 282 4.41 -6.92 -14.08
CA PHE A 282 3.92 -5.64 -14.61
C PHE A 282 3.95 -4.57 -13.52
N THR A 283 3.95 -3.31 -13.96
CA THR A 283 3.83 -2.17 -13.05
C THR A 283 2.37 -1.74 -12.96
N VAL A 284 1.90 -1.51 -11.75
CA VAL A 284 0.60 -0.93 -11.42
C VAL A 284 0.83 0.50 -10.97
N THR A 285 0.05 1.46 -11.49
CA THR A 285 0.06 2.86 -11.05
C THR A 285 -1.36 3.28 -10.67
N THR A 286 -1.50 3.86 -9.48
CA THR A 286 -2.76 4.44 -9.00
C THR A 286 -2.58 5.94 -8.80
N GLN A 287 -3.47 6.76 -9.37
CA GLN A 287 -3.46 8.21 -9.29
C GLN A 287 -4.67 8.71 -8.51
N PHE A 288 -4.45 9.57 -7.54
CA PHE A 288 -5.49 10.17 -6.70
C PHE A 288 -5.71 11.62 -7.15
N VAL A 289 -6.68 11.82 -8.03
CA VAL A 289 -6.90 13.09 -8.72
C VAL A 289 -7.82 13.98 -7.90
N THR A 290 -7.40 15.23 -7.67
CA THR A 290 -8.19 16.23 -6.96
C THR A 290 -8.85 17.21 -7.92
N ASN A 291 -9.91 17.89 -7.46
CA ASN A 291 -10.70 18.84 -8.23
C ASN A 291 -9.91 20.06 -8.72
N ASP A 292 -8.79 20.39 -8.07
CA ASP A 292 -7.94 21.54 -8.39
C ASP A 292 -6.50 21.13 -8.80
N GLY A 293 -6.20 19.83 -8.85
CA GLY A 293 -4.90 19.30 -9.19
C GLY A 293 -3.82 19.55 -8.14
N THR A 294 -4.18 19.85 -6.90
CA THR A 294 -3.25 20.08 -5.79
C THR A 294 -3.37 19.01 -4.72
N THR A 295 -2.37 18.93 -3.83
CA THR A 295 -2.34 18.00 -2.69
C THR A 295 -3.25 18.42 -1.53
N SER A 296 -4.02 19.51 -1.68
CA SER A 296 -4.98 20.04 -0.72
C SER A 296 -6.41 20.18 -1.28
N GLY A 297 -6.61 19.77 -2.54
CA GLY A 297 -7.92 19.70 -3.17
C GLY A 297 -8.78 18.54 -2.64
N THR A 298 -10.02 18.44 -3.12
CA THR A 298 -10.91 17.32 -2.80
C THR A 298 -10.66 16.19 -3.79
N LEU A 299 -10.52 14.94 -3.33
CA LEU A 299 -10.40 13.76 -4.18
C LEU A 299 -11.69 13.60 -5.01
N THR A 300 -11.55 13.52 -6.32
CA THR A 300 -12.68 13.38 -7.26
C THR A 300 -12.61 12.12 -8.11
N GLU A 301 -11.41 11.52 -8.22
CA GLU A 301 -11.23 10.37 -9.07
C GLU A 301 -9.99 9.54 -8.64
N ILE A 302 -10.11 8.21 -8.68
CA ILE A 302 -9.00 7.27 -8.50
C ILE A 302 -8.82 6.53 -9.81
N ARG A 303 -7.66 6.75 -10.46
CA ARG A 303 -7.30 6.16 -11.76
C ARG A 303 -6.34 4.99 -11.61
N ARG A 304 -6.45 4.02 -12.49
CA ARG A 304 -5.54 2.89 -12.61
C ARG A 304 -4.86 2.90 -13.97
N ILE A 305 -3.55 2.61 -14.00
CA ILE A 305 -2.75 2.44 -15.21
C ILE A 305 -1.85 1.22 -14.99
N TYR A 306 -1.62 0.46 -16.05
CA TYR A 306 -0.65 -0.64 -16.04
C TYR A 306 0.48 -0.36 -17.02
N THR A 307 1.67 -0.87 -16.71
CA THR A 307 2.80 -0.87 -17.66
C THR A 307 3.38 -2.27 -17.73
N GLN A 308 3.42 -2.86 -18.92
CA GLN A 308 3.98 -4.19 -19.12
C GLN A 308 4.81 -4.24 -20.40
N ASN A 309 6.01 -4.82 -20.33
CA ASN A 309 6.95 -4.89 -21.46
C ASN A 309 7.24 -3.52 -22.09
N GLY A 310 7.30 -2.46 -21.28
CA GLY A 310 7.51 -1.07 -21.71
C GLY A 310 6.31 -0.43 -22.39
N LYS A 311 5.15 -1.09 -22.43
CA LYS A 311 3.91 -0.57 -23.00
C LYS A 311 2.97 -0.13 -21.87
N VAL A 312 2.45 1.09 -21.96
CA VAL A 312 1.39 1.58 -21.09
C VAL A 312 0.06 0.97 -21.54
N ILE A 313 -0.70 0.45 -20.59
CA ILE A 313 -2.02 -0.15 -20.77
C ILE A 313 -3.00 0.65 -19.93
N ALA A 314 -3.99 1.27 -20.55
CA ALA A 314 -5.07 1.96 -19.84
C ALA A 314 -5.89 0.96 -19.02
N ASN A 315 -6.59 1.46 -17.98
CA ASN A 315 -7.51 0.61 -17.23
C ASN A 315 -8.59 0.00 -18.11
N ALA A 316 -9.23 -1.05 -17.65
CA ALA A 316 -10.42 -1.62 -18.27
C ALA A 316 -11.53 -0.56 -18.33
N VAL A 317 -12.32 -0.60 -19.38
CA VAL A 317 -13.54 0.21 -19.50
C VAL A 317 -14.73 -0.67 -19.16
N ALA A 318 -15.56 -0.27 -18.21
CA ALA A 318 -16.74 -1.01 -17.82
C ALA A 318 -17.70 -1.21 -19.00
N SER A 319 -18.22 -2.43 -19.17
CA SER A 319 -19.11 -2.78 -20.27
C SER A 319 -20.51 -2.18 -20.11
N SER A 320 -21.27 -2.13 -21.20
CA SER A 320 -22.66 -1.66 -21.20
C SER A 320 -23.62 -2.55 -20.39
N SER A 321 -23.22 -3.77 -20.09
CA SER A 321 -24.02 -4.73 -19.29
C SER A 321 -23.79 -4.60 -17.79
N SER A 322 -22.75 -3.93 -17.34
CA SER A 322 -22.37 -3.82 -15.93
C SER A 322 -23.20 -2.82 -15.10
N GLY A 323 -23.92 -1.91 -15.77
CA GLY A 323 -24.54 -0.75 -15.11
C GLY A 323 -23.60 0.46 -14.97
N PHE A 324 -22.30 0.31 -15.26
CA PHE A 324 -21.23 1.31 -15.17
C PHE A 324 -20.63 1.64 -16.55
N SER A 325 -21.45 1.60 -17.59
CA SER A 325 -21.00 1.68 -18.98
C SER A 325 -20.13 2.90 -19.27
N GLY A 326 -18.87 2.63 -19.64
CA GLY A 326 -17.92 3.65 -20.04
C GLY A 326 -16.99 4.13 -18.91
N ASP A 327 -17.23 3.72 -17.66
CA ASP A 327 -16.34 4.06 -16.55
C ASP A 327 -15.03 3.25 -16.65
N ASP A 328 -13.90 3.93 -16.48
CA ASP A 328 -12.55 3.35 -16.44
C ASP A 328 -11.76 3.74 -15.17
N SER A 329 -12.43 4.41 -14.24
CA SER A 329 -11.89 4.90 -12.98
C SER A 329 -12.96 4.93 -11.90
N ILE A 330 -12.57 5.09 -10.64
CA ILE A 330 -13.50 5.28 -9.54
C ILE A 330 -13.73 6.79 -9.36
N THR A 331 -14.96 7.22 -9.59
CA THR A 331 -15.45 8.58 -9.33
C THR A 331 -16.50 8.55 -8.23
N GLU A 332 -16.89 9.70 -7.66
CA GLU A 332 -17.95 9.72 -6.65
C GLU A 332 -19.30 9.12 -7.15
N PRO A 333 -19.76 9.41 -8.40
CA PRO A 333 -20.95 8.72 -8.93
C PRO A 333 -20.78 7.21 -9.04
N PHE A 334 -19.61 6.73 -9.50
CA PHE A 334 -19.29 5.29 -9.54
C PHE A 334 -19.37 4.69 -8.14
N CYS A 335 -18.65 5.29 -7.17
CA CYS A 335 -18.55 4.79 -5.81
C CYS A 335 -19.93 4.69 -5.15
N THR A 336 -20.77 5.75 -5.23
CA THR A 336 -22.12 5.74 -4.67
C THR A 336 -23.04 4.72 -5.34
N ALA A 337 -22.85 4.45 -6.64
CA ALA A 337 -23.65 3.46 -7.38
C ALA A 337 -23.18 2.03 -7.10
N ALA A 338 -21.88 1.81 -6.92
CA ALA A 338 -21.29 0.51 -6.60
C ALA A 338 -21.59 0.11 -5.15
N ASP A 339 -21.44 1.04 -4.21
CA ASP A 339 -21.74 0.84 -2.80
C ASP A 339 -22.38 2.07 -2.15
N SER A 340 -23.62 1.92 -1.71
CA SER A 340 -24.35 2.99 -1.03
C SER A 340 -23.84 3.29 0.38
N VAL A 341 -23.18 2.33 1.05
CA VAL A 341 -22.56 2.53 2.37
C VAL A 341 -21.37 3.46 2.24
N ALA A 342 -20.48 3.25 1.26
CA ALA A 342 -19.37 4.15 0.94
C ALA A 342 -19.85 5.59 0.79
N GLY A 343 -20.88 5.84 -0.03
CA GLY A 343 -21.45 7.16 -0.23
C GLY A 343 -22.01 7.77 1.07
N SER A 344 -22.64 6.97 1.93
CA SER A 344 -23.19 7.42 3.23
C SER A 344 -22.12 7.82 4.24
N LEU A 345 -20.90 7.29 4.09
CA LEU A 345 -19.72 7.58 4.94
C LEU A 345 -18.81 8.68 4.34
N GLY A 346 -19.26 9.35 3.27
CA GLY A 346 -18.58 10.47 2.65
C GLY A 346 -17.74 10.11 1.41
N GLY A 347 -17.75 8.85 0.98
CA GLY A 347 -17.20 8.40 -0.30
C GLY A 347 -15.75 8.80 -0.53
N LEU A 348 -15.47 9.30 -1.75
CA LEU A 348 -14.12 9.74 -2.13
C LEU A 348 -13.64 10.96 -1.34
N THR A 349 -14.54 11.82 -0.85
CA THR A 349 -14.14 12.96 -0.02
C THR A 349 -13.46 12.48 1.26
N THR A 350 -14.08 11.56 1.99
CA THR A 350 -13.52 10.98 3.22
C THR A 350 -12.24 10.21 2.95
N MET A 351 -12.20 9.40 1.88
CA MET A 351 -10.97 8.71 1.47
C MET A 351 -9.86 9.70 1.12
N GLY A 352 -10.18 10.80 0.45
CA GLY A 352 -9.22 11.86 0.13
C GLY A 352 -8.65 12.55 1.38
N GLU A 353 -9.47 12.77 2.39
CA GLU A 353 -9.01 13.31 3.68
C GLU A 353 -8.02 12.37 4.38
N ALA A 354 -8.30 11.06 4.40
CA ALA A 354 -7.39 10.05 4.94
C ALA A 354 -6.05 10.00 4.17
N LEU A 355 -6.09 10.01 2.83
CA LEU A 355 -4.90 10.11 1.97
C LEU A 355 -4.08 11.38 2.21
N GLY A 356 -4.76 12.50 2.51
CA GLY A 356 -4.13 13.79 2.84
C GLY A 356 -3.46 13.78 4.23
N ARG A 357 -4.05 13.13 5.22
CA ARG A 357 -3.44 12.94 6.55
C ARG A 357 -2.24 12.01 6.50
N GLY A 358 -2.26 11.03 5.60
CA GLY A 358 -1.21 10.02 5.40
C GLY A 358 -1.65 8.64 5.90
N MET A 359 -1.27 7.61 5.11
CA MET A 359 -1.61 6.23 5.38
C MET A 359 -0.36 5.35 5.31
N VAL A 360 -0.38 4.22 5.98
CA VAL A 360 0.69 3.22 6.01
C VAL A 360 0.51 2.23 4.88
N LEU A 361 1.56 1.95 4.12
CA LEU A 361 1.54 0.92 3.07
C LEU A 361 1.70 -0.46 3.69
N VAL A 362 0.78 -1.34 3.34
CA VAL A 362 0.67 -2.71 3.85
C VAL A 362 0.84 -3.70 2.70
N PHE A 363 1.62 -4.74 2.93
CA PHE A 363 1.77 -5.89 2.04
C PHE A 363 1.23 -7.12 2.76
N SER A 364 0.43 -7.93 2.08
CA SER A 364 0.00 -9.21 2.62
C SER A 364 -0.19 -10.27 1.52
N ILE A 365 -0.18 -11.52 1.94
CA ILE A 365 -0.68 -12.66 1.17
C ILE A 365 -1.58 -13.45 2.11
N TRP A 366 -2.76 -13.81 1.65
CA TRP A 366 -3.72 -14.52 2.50
C TRP A 366 -4.74 -15.28 1.67
N ASN A 367 -5.41 -16.23 2.30
CA ASN A 367 -6.54 -16.96 1.75
C ASN A 367 -7.70 -17.00 2.78
N ASP A 368 -8.87 -17.42 2.32
CA ASP A 368 -10.11 -17.36 3.09
C ASP A 368 -10.75 -18.74 3.20
N ASN A 369 -10.70 -19.31 4.41
CA ASN A 369 -11.38 -20.58 4.72
C ASN A 369 -12.91 -20.49 4.71
N GLY A 370 -13.47 -19.30 4.80
CA GLY A 370 -14.92 -19.10 4.91
C GLY A 370 -15.61 -19.01 3.55
N GLN A 371 -15.00 -18.26 2.62
CA GLN A 371 -15.58 -17.94 1.32
C GLN A 371 -14.70 -18.34 0.14
N PHE A 372 -13.48 -18.87 0.36
CA PHE A 372 -12.55 -19.33 -0.68
C PHE A 372 -12.17 -18.22 -1.68
N MET A 373 -12.11 -16.95 -1.24
CA MET A 373 -11.91 -15.75 -2.08
C MET A 373 -12.95 -15.57 -3.20
N ASN A 374 -14.12 -16.20 -3.12
CA ASN A 374 -15.13 -16.12 -4.18
C ASN A 374 -15.59 -14.68 -4.51
N TRP A 375 -15.50 -13.80 -3.53
CA TRP A 375 -15.81 -12.37 -3.70
C TRP A 375 -14.80 -11.66 -4.63
N LEU A 376 -13.56 -12.15 -4.73
CA LEU A 376 -12.49 -11.59 -5.56
C LEU A 376 -12.46 -12.21 -6.96
N ASP A 377 -12.55 -13.54 -7.06
CA ASP A 377 -12.13 -14.27 -8.26
C ASP A 377 -13.12 -15.30 -8.81
N SER A 378 -14.32 -15.43 -8.24
CA SER A 378 -15.30 -16.42 -8.66
C SER A 378 -16.66 -15.82 -9.02
N GLY A 379 -17.46 -16.55 -9.78
CA GLY A 379 -18.80 -16.15 -10.18
C GLY A 379 -18.81 -14.89 -11.04
N ASN A 380 -19.38 -13.81 -10.52
CA ASN A 380 -19.37 -12.52 -11.22
C ASN A 380 -18.05 -11.75 -11.07
N SER A 381 -17.18 -12.14 -10.16
CA SER A 381 -15.95 -11.42 -9.82
C SER A 381 -14.72 -11.99 -10.54
N GLY A 382 -14.79 -13.22 -11.07
CA GLY A 382 -13.66 -13.85 -11.75
C GLY A 382 -14.00 -15.22 -12.34
N PRO A 383 -13.06 -15.82 -13.08
CA PRO A 383 -13.28 -17.08 -13.80
C PRO A 383 -13.12 -18.31 -12.93
N CYS A 384 -12.69 -18.20 -11.67
CA CYS A 384 -12.43 -19.32 -10.78
C CYS A 384 -13.69 -20.06 -10.41
N SER A 385 -13.61 -21.36 -10.22
CA SER A 385 -14.75 -22.10 -9.65
C SER A 385 -14.91 -21.77 -8.16
N SER A 386 -16.13 -21.84 -7.65
CA SER A 386 -16.43 -21.53 -6.25
C SER A 386 -15.73 -22.42 -5.20
N THR A 387 -15.06 -23.47 -5.63
CA THR A 387 -14.28 -24.39 -4.76
C THR A 387 -12.80 -24.38 -5.04
N ALA A 388 -12.34 -23.68 -6.08
CA ALA A 388 -10.92 -23.61 -6.45
C ALA A 388 -10.06 -23.01 -5.34
N GLY A 389 -10.60 -22.03 -4.61
CA GLY A 389 -9.91 -21.35 -3.52
C GLY A 389 -9.94 -22.06 -2.16
N ASN A 390 -10.27 -23.36 -2.11
CA ASN A 390 -10.21 -24.10 -0.83
C ASN A 390 -8.77 -24.17 -0.32
N PRO A 391 -8.42 -23.52 0.80
CA PRO A 391 -7.06 -23.45 1.31
C PRO A 391 -6.41 -24.79 1.57
N ALA A 392 -7.18 -25.78 2.05
CA ALA A 392 -6.66 -27.14 2.29
C ALA A 392 -6.26 -27.85 1.00
N THR A 393 -6.93 -27.54 -0.14
CA THR A 393 -6.56 -28.08 -1.45
C THR A 393 -5.31 -27.38 -1.97
N ILE A 394 -5.23 -26.04 -1.85
CA ILE A 394 -4.06 -25.25 -2.28
C ILE A 394 -2.82 -25.68 -1.49
N GLU A 395 -2.94 -25.81 -0.17
CA GLU A 395 -1.84 -26.25 0.70
C GLU A 395 -1.30 -27.65 0.30
N ALA A 396 -2.20 -28.56 -0.10
CA ALA A 396 -1.81 -29.91 -0.49
C ALA A 396 -1.21 -29.99 -1.90
N ASP A 397 -1.76 -29.25 -2.85
CA ASP A 397 -1.46 -29.37 -4.28
C ASP A 397 -0.37 -28.38 -4.74
N ASP A 398 -0.34 -27.17 -4.17
CA ASP A 398 0.60 -26.10 -4.53
C ASP A 398 1.03 -25.25 -3.31
N PRO A 399 1.79 -25.82 -2.36
CA PRO A 399 2.26 -25.09 -1.18
C PRO A 399 3.30 -24.01 -1.51
N GLY A 400 3.69 -23.86 -2.78
CA GLY A 400 4.66 -22.86 -3.24
C GLY A 400 4.05 -21.52 -3.65
N THR A 401 2.77 -21.28 -3.36
CA THR A 401 2.08 -20.07 -3.76
C THR A 401 2.76 -18.81 -3.20
N SER A 402 2.89 -17.80 -4.05
CA SER A 402 3.64 -16.58 -3.69
C SER A 402 3.26 -15.38 -4.53
N VAL A 403 3.44 -14.20 -3.94
CA VAL A 403 3.40 -12.91 -4.64
C VAL A 403 4.71 -12.16 -4.42
N THR A 404 5.14 -11.41 -5.45
CA THR A 404 6.31 -10.52 -5.34
C THR A 404 5.88 -9.09 -5.63
N PHE A 405 6.19 -8.17 -4.73
CA PHE A 405 6.05 -6.73 -4.91
C PHE A 405 7.42 -6.08 -4.98
N GLY A 406 7.53 -4.96 -5.71
CA GLY A 406 8.80 -4.25 -5.78
C GLY A 406 8.72 -2.87 -6.40
N ASN A 407 9.86 -2.15 -6.38
CA ASN A 407 10.01 -0.86 -7.02
C ASN A 407 8.93 0.18 -6.63
N ILE A 408 8.59 0.22 -5.34
CA ILE A 408 7.57 1.14 -4.82
C ILE A 408 8.01 2.59 -5.04
N LYS A 409 7.18 3.37 -5.75
CA LYS A 409 7.43 4.79 -6.00
C LYS A 409 6.15 5.57 -5.75
N TRP A 410 6.27 6.77 -5.16
CA TRP A 410 5.14 7.67 -4.97
C TRP A 410 5.54 9.13 -5.14
N GLY A 411 4.60 9.99 -5.43
CA GLY A 411 4.81 11.43 -5.57
C GLY A 411 3.91 12.07 -6.60
N ASP A 412 4.38 13.12 -7.26
CA ASP A 412 3.59 13.90 -8.20
C ASP A 412 2.98 13.01 -9.30
N ILE A 413 1.73 13.25 -9.68
CA ILE A 413 1.08 12.52 -10.77
C ILE A 413 1.92 12.60 -12.05
N GLY A 414 2.23 11.45 -12.64
CA GLY A 414 3.07 11.30 -13.83
C GLY A 414 4.57 11.24 -13.55
N SER A 415 5.01 11.24 -12.29
CA SER A 415 6.45 11.22 -11.94
C SER A 415 7.02 9.83 -11.68
N THR A 416 6.20 8.84 -11.34
CA THR A 416 6.68 7.50 -10.92
C THR A 416 7.16 6.64 -12.10
N GLY A 417 6.81 6.99 -13.34
CA GLY A 417 7.37 6.40 -14.56
C GLY A 417 8.81 6.82 -14.86
N SER A 418 9.36 7.80 -14.13
CA SER A 418 10.74 8.27 -14.28
C SER A 418 11.72 7.22 -13.73
N LYS A 419 12.84 7.02 -14.44
CA LYS A 419 13.91 6.15 -13.93
C LYS A 419 14.51 6.78 -12.67
N PRO A 420 14.85 5.97 -11.62
CA PRO A 420 15.56 6.47 -10.45
C PRO A 420 16.83 7.22 -10.87
N VAL A 421 17.07 8.39 -10.30
CA VAL A 421 18.33 9.12 -10.50
C VAL A 421 19.38 8.40 -9.65
N SER A 422 20.27 7.66 -10.29
CA SER A 422 21.45 7.10 -9.59
C SER A 422 22.25 8.26 -9.00
N SER A 423 22.38 8.31 -7.69
CA SER A 423 23.31 9.22 -7.01
C SER A 423 24.74 8.76 -7.27
N SER A 424 25.23 9.01 -8.49
CA SER A 424 26.67 8.96 -8.75
C SER A 424 27.29 10.18 -8.09
N SER A 425 28.02 9.97 -7.02
CA SER A 425 28.89 10.98 -6.42
C SER A 425 29.96 11.39 -7.44
N SER A 426 29.62 12.36 -8.29
CA SER A 426 30.62 13.03 -9.13
C SER A 426 31.22 14.18 -8.34
N SER A 427 32.44 13.95 -7.83
CA SER A 427 33.35 15.02 -7.41
C SER A 427 33.70 15.86 -8.65
N SER A 428 32.96 16.93 -8.91
CA SER A 428 33.31 17.89 -9.97
C SER A 428 34.36 18.85 -9.48
N SER A 429 35.57 18.66 -9.97
CA SER A 429 36.64 19.68 -9.94
C SER A 429 36.16 20.90 -10.75
N VAL A 430 36.08 22.04 -10.07
CA VAL A 430 35.73 23.33 -10.68
C VAL A 430 36.91 23.81 -11.53
N THR A 431 36.79 23.71 -12.83
CA THR A 431 37.66 24.42 -13.78
C THR A 431 36.97 25.71 -14.20
N LYS A 432 37.52 26.82 -13.78
CA LYS A 432 37.06 28.18 -14.07
C LYS A 432 37.39 28.52 -15.52
N THR A 433 36.43 28.53 -16.43
CA THR A 433 36.60 29.04 -17.79
C THR A 433 35.85 30.37 -17.94
N THR A 434 36.60 31.42 -18.23
CA THR A 434 36.09 32.76 -18.54
C THR A 434 35.62 32.78 -19.99
N THR A 435 34.33 33.09 -20.25
CA THR A 435 33.87 33.29 -21.62
C THR A 435 33.25 34.69 -21.77
N THR A 436 33.77 35.39 -22.73
CA THR A 436 33.48 36.75 -23.17
C THR A 436 32.10 36.81 -23.84
N THR A 437 31.28 37.77 -23.43
CA THR A 437 29.92 38.04 -23.98
C THR A 437 30.06 38.75 -25.33
N THR A 438 29.40 38.20 -26.36
CA THR A 438 29.10 38.94 -27.60
C THR A 438 27.59 39.00 -27.82
N THR A 439 27.09 40.21 -27.77
CA THR A 439 25.66 40.53 -27.95
C THR A 439 25.34 40.62 -29.44
N THR A 440 24.43 39.80 -29.94
CA THR A 440 23.85 40.00 -31.27
C THR A 440 22.32 40.17 -31.16
N LYS A 441 21.88 41.32 -31.62
CA LYS A 441 20.48 41.80 -31.66
C LYS A 441 19.77 41.17 -32.87
N ALA A 442 18.72 40.36 -32.66
CA ALA A 442 17.88 39.87 -33.75
C ALA A 442 16.50 40.55 -33.74
N THR A 443 16.16 41.09 -34.90
CA THR A 443 14.96 41.84 -35.21
C THR A 443 13.78 40.89 -35.42
N SER A 444 12.65 41.18 -34.72
CA SER A 444 11.40 40.45 -34.83
C SER A 444 10.62 40.88 -36.09
N THR A 445 10.36 39.93 -36.99
CA THR A 445 9.38 40.10 -38.07
C THR A 445 8.12 39.29 -37.73
N VAL A 446 7.00 39.97 -37.57
CA VAL A 446 5.67 39.39 -37.38
C VAL A 446 5.16 38.87 -38.71
N HIS A 447 4.96 37.54 -38.84
CA HIS A 447 4.19 36.94 -39.91
C HIS A 447 2.81 36.53 -39.34
N THR A 448 1.77 37.20 -39.86
CA THR A 448 0.37 36.82 -39.67
C THR A 448 0.06 35.67 -40.65
N THR A 449 -0.14 34.47 -40.13
CA THR A 449 -0.62 33.32 -40.94
C THR A 449 -2.07 33.02 -40.58
N THR A 450 -2.92 33.15 -41.55
CA THR A 450 -4.33 32.69 -41.56
C THR A 450 -4.34 31.16 -41.47
N THR A 451 -4.86 30.60 -40.41
CA THR A 451 -4.99 29.14 -40.21
C THR A 451 -6.25 28.63 -40.89
N THR A 452 -6.10 27.90 -42.01
CA THR A 452 -7.09 26.94 -42.52
C THR A 452 -7.12 25.74 -41.56
N ALA A 453 -8.32 25.33 -41.17
CA ALA A 453 -8.53 24.14 -40.30
C ALA A 453 -8.03 22.87 -40.99
N PRO A 454 -7.30 22.01 -40.30
CA PRO A 454 -6.83 20.73 -40.83
C PRO A 454 -8.00 19.74 -40.92
N SER A 455 -8.19 19.14 -42.10
CA SER A 455 -9.13 18.06 -42.36
C SER A 455 -8.48 16.70 -42.10
N GLY A 456 -8.44 16.28 -40.84
CA GLY A 456 -7.95 14.96 -40.41
C GLY A 456 -8.74 14.46 -39.22
N PRO A 457 -8.62 13.17 -38.83
CA PRO A 457 -9.25 12.68 -37.62
C PRO A 457 -8.77 13.46 -36.41
N THR A 458 -9.71 13.91 -35.57
CA THR A 458 -9.44 14.65 -34.33
C THR A 458 -9.66 13.77 -33.11
N GLN A 459 -8.87 14.01 -32.04
CA GLN A 459 -9.06 13.38 -30.76
C GLN A 459 -10.18 14.07 -29.99
N THR A 460 -10.92 13.27 -29.23
CA THR A 460 -11.96 13.77 -28.32
C THR A 460 -11.34 14.41 -27.07
N HIS A 461 -12.14 15.08 -26.27
CA HIS A 461 -11.74 15.55 -24.94
C HIS A 461 -11.14 14.39 -24.13
N TRP A 462 -10.05 14.63 -23.45
CA TRP A 462 -9.23 13.67 -22.69
C TRP A 462 -8.47 12.63 -23.55
N GLY A 463 -8.66 12.56 -24.86
CA GLY A 463 -7.92 11.66 -25.72
C GLY A 463 -6.44 12.03 -25.85
N GLN A 464 -5.56 11.02 -25.98
CA GLN A 464 -4.14 11.27 -26.22
C GLN A 464 -3.95 11.90 -27.61
N CYS A 465 -3.16 12.99 -27.67
CA CYS A 465 -2.93 13.75 -28.88
C CYS A 465 -1.44 13.96 -29.21
N GLY A 466 -0.53 13.32 -28.46
CA GLY A 466 0.91 13.41 -28.71
C GLY A 466 1.72 12.63 -27.67
N GLY A 467 3.04 12.69 -27.84
CA GLY A 467 4.04 11.99 -27.01
C GLY A 467 4.99 11.13 -27.84
N ILE A 468 6.16 10.80 -27.28
CA ILE A 468 7.15 9.95 -27.98
C ILE A 468 6.56 8.57 -28.24
N GLY A 469 6.53 8.15 -29.51
CA GLY A 469 5.98 6.87 -29.94
C GLY A 469 4.47 6.88 -30.23
N TYR A 470 3.78 8.00 -30.05
CA TYR A 470 2.36 8.13 -30.39
C TYR A 470 2.16 8.27 -31.91
N SER A 471 1.26 7.45 -32.47
CA SER A 471 0.95 7.43 -33.91
C SER A 471 -0.51 7.77 -34.26
N GLY A 472 -1.32 8.16 -33.24
CA GLY A 472 -2.73 8.54 -33.42
C GLY A 472 -2.93 10.01 -33.83
N PRO A 473 -4.20 10.51 -33.81
CA PRO A 473 -4.53 11.89 -34.16
C PRO A 473 -3.87 12.89 -33.18
N THR A 474 -3.21 13.91 -33.75
CA THR A 474 -2.50 14.95 -32.97
C THR A 474 -3.28 16.26 -32.84
N VAL A 475 -4.50 16.30 -33.37
CA VAL A 475 -5.39 17.48 -33.32
C VAL A 475 -6.58 17.16 -32.47
N CYS A 476 -6.90 18.04 -31.52
CA CYS A 476 -8.05 17.90 -30.65
C CYS A 476 -9.33 18.48 -31.29
N ALA A 477 -10.47 17.88 -30.98
CA ALA A 477 -11.76 18.44 -31.33
C ALA A 477 -11.97 19.77 -30.55
N SER A 478 -12.47 20.80 -31.24
CA SER A 478 -12.79 22.07 -30.58
C SER A 478 -13.84 21.88 -29.50
N PRO A 479 -13.70 22.52 -28.31
CA PRO A 479 -12.80 23.64 -28.01
C PRO A 479 -11.42 23.25 -27.42
N TYR A 480 -11.07 21.98 -27.38
CA TYR A 480 -9.91 21.44 -26.69
C TYR A 480 -8.61 21.65 -27.45
N THR A 481 -7.50 21.72 -26.72
CA THR A 481 -6.14 21.88 -27.25
C THR A 481 -5.25 20.74 -26.76
N CYS A 482 -4.30 20.30 -27.61
CA CYS A 482 -3.37 19.26 -27.22
C CYS A 482 -2.33 19.83 -26.23
N GLN A 483 -2.38 19.38 -24.98
CA GLN A 483 -1.47 19.81 -23.93
C GLN A 483 -0.50 18.69 -23.54
N VAL A 484 0.78 19.05 -23.48
CA VAL A 484 1.85 18.11 -23.11
C VAL A 484 1.76 17.84 -21.61
N GLN A 485 1.51 16.60 -21.21
CA GLN A 485 1.52 16.14 -19.84
C GLN A 485 2.90 15.60 -19.44
N ASN A 486 3.57 14.92 -20.37
CA ASN A 486 4.94 14.45 -20.23
C ASN A 486 5.53 14.13 -21.62
N PRO A 487 6.83 13.78 -21.75
CA PRO A 487 7.45 13.48 -23.06
C PRO A 487 6.77 12.37 -23.87
N TYR A 488 6.04 11.48 -23.23
CA TYR A 488 5.39 10.31 -23.87
C TYR A 488 3.88 10.45 -23.99
N TYR A 489 3.27 11.48 -23.38
CA TYR A 489 1.84 11.66 -23.35
C TYR A 489 1.43 13.13 -23.41
N SER A 490 0.60 13.46 -24.40
CA SER A 490 -0.10 14.75 -24.52
C SER A 490 -1.59 14.48 -24.64
N GLN A 491 -2.42 15.30 -24.01
CA GLN A 491 -3.86 15.09 -23.87
C GLN A 491 -4.64 16.30 -24.39
N CYS A 492 -5.82 16.05 -24.94
CA CYS A 492 -6.76 17.09 -25.37
C CYS A 492 -7.51 17.65 -24.15
N LEU A 493 -7.13 18.83 -23.72
CA LEU A 493 -7.70 19.58 -22.58
C LEU A 493 -8.28 20.92 -23.02
#